data_1c2ff6af3388249a02c0dded8b567318
#
_entry.id   1c2ff6af3388249a02c0dded8b567318
#
_cell.length_a   1.000
_cell.length_b   1.000
_cell.length_c   1.000
_cell.angle_alpha   90.00
_cell.angle_beta   90.00
_cell.angle_gamma   90.00
#
_symmetry.space_group_name_H-M   'P 1'
#
loop_
_entity.id
_entity.type
_entity.pdbx_description
1 polymer ?
#
loop_
_entity_poly.entity_id
_entity_poly.type
_entity_poly.pdbx_seq_one_letter_code
_entity_poly.pdbx_strand_id
1 'polypeptide(L)'
;MLNDFETQWSGRDKYKDDNRELLKSLYDTIENVGILSNISMFDNFKPESLIDVVKDRVIKTKPMRDFYTMKTATEFISQVLSNADDDIDKILLNKLLRVHLHQNLIYSEDLTQRSNEQVLSTISLTFGMIQKDELIISEGEIIDEDKYNILNSLRKEYDYSAVDGFFSKYIT
;
A
#
# COMPACT_ATOMS: atom_id res chain seq x y z
N MET A 1 17.65 -22.61 -0.54
CA MET A 1 18.02 -22.23 -1.91
C MET A 1 19.50 -22.50 -2.24
N LEU A 2 20.46 -21.80 -1.60
CA LEU A 2 21.88 -22.01 -1.94
C LEU A 2 22.38 -23.45 -1.68
N ASN A 3 21.92 -24.10 -0.61
CA ASN A 3 22.25 -25.51 -0.36
C ASN A 3 21.68 -26.42 -1.46
N ASP A 4 20.49 -26.13 -1.97
CA ASP A 4 19.88 -26.92 -3.04
C ASP A 4 20.60 -26.67 -4.37
N PHE A 5 21.09 -25.45 -4.60
CA PHE A 5 21.98 -25.15 -5.72
C PHE A 5 23.24 -26.01 -5.66
N GLU A 6 23.96 -26.01 -4.54
CA GLU A 6 25.18 -26.82 -4.36
C GLU A 6 24.95 -28.31 -4.62
N THR A 7 23.80 -28.83 -4.20
CA THR A 7 23.43 -30.25 -4.36
C THR A 7 23.01 -30.59 -5.79
N GLN A 8 22.36 -29.66 -6.50
CA GLN A 8 21.81 -29.90 -7.84
C GLN A 8 22.72 -29.41 -8.97
N TRP A 9 23.84 -28.71 -8.63
CA TRP A 9 24.79 -28.26 -9.64
C TRP A 9 25.46 -29.43 -10.35
N SER A 10 25.31 -29.48 -11.66
CA SER A 10 25.94 -30.51 -12.53
C SER A 10 26.75 -29.88 -13.68
N GLY A 11 26.86 -28.57 -13.68
CA GLY A 11 27.64 -27.85 -14.68
C GLY A 11 29.15 -27.89 -14.46
N ARG A 12 29.91 -27.18 -15.30
CA ARG A 12 31.36 -27.06 -15.14
C ARG A 12 31.69 -26.16 -13.94
N ASP A 13 32.64 -26.55 -13.11
CA ASP A 13 33.03 -25.79 -11.91
C ASP A 13 33.45 -24.35 -12.21
N LYS A 14 34.00 -24.11 -13.39
CA LYS A 14 34.39 -22.76 -13.87
C LYS A 14 33.21 -21.74 -13.83
N TYR A 15 32.00 -22.19 -14.06
CA TYR A 15 30.82 -21.32 -14.15
C TYR A 15 29.95 -21.39 -12.90
N LYS A 16 30.36 -22.16 -11.91
CA LYS A 16 29.57 -22.38 -10.70
C LYS A 16 29.34 -21.12 -9.88
N ASP A 17 30.38 -20.33 -9.72
CA ASP A 17 30.30 -19.10 -8.92
C ASP A 17 29.44 -18.03 -9.60
N ASP A 18 29.54 -17.87 -10.91
CA ASP A 18 28.72 -16.92 -11.68
C ASP A 18 27.24 -17.28 -11.61
N ASN A 19 26.89 -18.56 -11.73
CA ASN A 19 25.53 -19.07 -11.60
C ASN A 19 24.98 -18.88 -10.18
N ARG A 20 25.82 -19.13 -9.16
CA ARG A 20 25.47 -18.93 -7.76
C ARG A 20 25.24 -17.47 -7.42
N GLU A 21 26.08 -16.58 -7.93
CA GLU A 21 25.96 -15.15 -7.72
C GLU A 21 24.70 -14.60 -8.38
N LEU A 22 24.42 -14.99 -9.63
CA LEU A 22 23.20 -14.60 -10.33
C LEU A 22 21.95 -15.11 -9.62
N LEU A 23 21.95 -16.38 -9.18
CA LEU A 23 20.85 -16.96 -8.39
C LEU A 23 20.56 -16.14 -7.13
N LYS A 24 21.63 -15.82 -6.39
CA LYS A 24 21.51 -15.03 -5.16
C LYS A 24 21.03 -13.62 -5.43
N SER A 25 21.61 -12.95 -6.43
CA SER A 25 21.25 -11.58 -6.80
C SER A 25 19.77 -11.46 -7.20
N LEU A 26 19.28 -12.39 -8.02
CA LEU A 26 17.87 -12.43 -8.40
C LEU A 26 16.94 -12.68 -7.22
N TYR A 27 17.29 -13.64 -6.37
CA TYR A 27 16.51 -13.92 -5.17
C TYR A 27 16.44 -12.72 -4.24
N ASP A 28 17.59 -12.14 -3.90
CA ASP A 28 17.70 -10.99 -3.00
C ASP A 28 16.96 -9.76 -3.58
N THR A 29 17.01 -9.56 -4.90
CA THR A 29 16.28 -8.48 -5.57
C THR A 29 14.78 -8.63 -5.38
N ILE A 30 14.25 -9.82 -5.63
CA ILE A 30 12.79 -10.08 -5.52
C ILE A 30 12.34 -10.03 -4.06
N GLU A 31 13.11 -10.60 -3.13
CA GLU A 31 12.83 -10.56 -1.69
C GLU A 31 12.82 -9.13 -1.13
N ASN A 32 13.73 -8.27 -1.59
CA ASN A 32 13.80 -6.88 -1.15
C ASN A 32 12.72 -5.98 -1.74
N VAL A 33 12.28 -6.26 -2.96
CA VAL A 33 11.12 -5.60 -3.57
C VAL A 33 9.85 -6.04 -2.85
N GLY A 34 9.68 -7.33 -2.66
CA GLY A 34 8.55 -7.95 -2.01
C GLY A 34 7.51 -8.50 -2.97
N ILE A 35 6.92 -9.63 -2.59
CA ILE A 35 5.84 -10.31 -3.32
C ILE A 35 4.57 -10.23 -2.49
N LEU A 36 3.55 -9.58 -3.05
CA LEU A 36 2.26 -9.40 -2.40
C LEU A 36 1.52 -10.74 -2.21
N SER A 37 1.03 -10.97 -1.00
CA SER A 37 0.07 -12.03 -0.70
C SER A 37 -1.36 -11.52 -0.91
N ASN A 38 -2.26 -12.43 -1.29
CA ASN A 38 -3.69 -12.16 -1.39
C ASN A 38 -4.07 -10.96 -2.29
N ILE A 39 -3.74 -11.08 -3.57
CA ILE A 39 -3.94 -10.04 -4.59
C ILE A 39 -5.41 -9.57 -4.67
N SER A 40 -6.38 -10.45 -4.40
CA SER A 40 -7.82 -10.11 -4.45
C SER A 40 -8.22 -8.97 -3.51
N MET A 41 -7.48 -8.74 -2.42
CA MET A 41 -7.73 -7.59 -1.54
C MET A 41 -7.34 -6.26 -2.20
N PHE A 42 -6.48 -6.31 -3.21
CA PHE A 42 -5.97 -5.14 -3.91
C PHE A 42 -6.68 -4.86 -5.24
N ASP A 43 -7.69 -5.65 -5.62
CA ASP A 43 -8.42 -5.50 -6.90
C ASP A 43 -9.04 -4.11 -7.09
N ASN A 44 -9.35 -3.41 -5.99
CA ASN A 44 -9.90 -2.06 -6.01
C ASN A 44 -8.83 -0.95 -5.93
N PHE A 45 -7.56 -1.32 -5.76
CA PHE A 45 -6.48 -0.35 -5.67
C PHE A 45 -5.92 -0.04 -7.05
N LYS A 46 -5.60 1.23 -7.27
CA LYS A 46 -4.90 1.65 -8.49
C LYS A 46 -3.41 1.32 -8.35
N PRO A 47 -2.69 1.12 -9.46
CA PRO A 47 -1.24 0.87 -9.42
C PRO A 47 -0.44 1.94 -8.68
N GLU A 48 -0.94 3.18 -8.67
CA GLU A 48 -0.34 4.35 -8.01
C GLU A 48 -0.71 4.46 -6.53
N SER A 49 -1.63 3.64 -6.03
CA SER A 49 -2.03 3.65 -4.61
C SER A 49 -0.81 3.38 -3.74
N LEU A 50 -0.62 4.22 -2.73
CA LEU A 50 0.50 4.11 -1.80
C LEU A 50 0.20 3.02 -0.77
N ILE A 51 1.20 2.18 -0.52
CA ILE A 51 1.17 1.10 0.47
C ILE A 51 2.29 1.32 1.48
N ASP A 52 1.96 1.27 2.75
CA ASP A 52 2.90 1.30 3.84
C ASP A 52 3.38 -0.12 4.16
N VAL A 53 4.67 -0.36 3.97
CA VAL A 53 5.32 -1.62 4.34
C VAL A 53 6.05 -1.44 5.65
N VAL A 54 5.68 -2.24 6.64
CA VAL A 54 6.33 -2.27 7.96
C VAL A 54 7.31 -3.44 8.01
N LYS A 55 8.60 -3.13 8.15
CA LYS A 55 9.67 -4.12 8.34
C LYS A 55 10.61 -3.63 9.43
N ASP A 56 10.91 -4.46 10.41
CA ASP A 56 11.85 -4.13 11.50
C ASP A 56 11.51 -2.80 12.23
N ARG A 57 10.22 -2.52 12.41
CA ARG A 57 9.68 -1.26 12.99
C ARG A 57 9.93 -0.01 12.13
N VAL A 58 10.33 -0.19 10.89
CA VAL A 58 10.49 0.90 9.91
C VAL A 58 9.34 0.85 8.93
N ILE A 59 8.71 1.99 8.69
CA ILE A 59 7.65 2.14 7.69
C ILE A 59 8.27 2.70 6.42
N LYS A 60 8.00 2.05 5.28
CA LYS A 60 8.36 2.55 3.95
C LYS A 60 7.12 2.61 3.09
N THR A 61 6.78 3.79 2.62
CA THR A 61 5.65 4.01 1.71
C THR A 61 6.12 3.88 0.27
N LYS A 62 5.45 3.03 -0.50
CA LYS A 62 5.72 2.82 -1.92
C LYS A 62 4.41 2.65 -2.70
N PRO A 63 4.37 3.03 -4.00
CA PRO A 63 3.23 2.73 -4.84
C PRO A 63 3.10 1.22 -5.07
N MET A 64 1.86 0.74 -5.18
CA MET A 64 1.54 -0.68 -5.35
C MET A 64 2.27 -1.32 -6.54
N ARG A 65 2.44 -0.58 -7.64
CA ARG A 65 3.15 -1.02 -8.84
C ARG A 65 4.61 -1.41 -8.62
N ASP A 66 5.22 -0.94 -7.53
CA ASP A 66 6.63 -1.22 -7.20
C ASP A 66 6.83 -2.60 -6.55
N PHE A 67 5.73 -3.32 -6.27
CA PHE A 67 5.80 -4.65 -5.69
C PHE A 67 5.53 -5.73 -6.73
N TYR A 68 6.08 -6.92 -6.49
CA TYR A 68 5.79 -8.07 -7.31
C TYR A 68 4.50 -8.79 -6.88
N THR A 69 3.86 -9.39 -7.86
CA THR A 69 2.98 -10.54 -7.67
C THR A 69 3.77 -11.80 -7.98
N MET A 70 3.29 -12.99 -7.61
CA MET A 70 3.95 -14.25 -8.03
C MET A 70 4.12 -14.34 -9.54
N LYS A 71 3.15 -13.84 -10.29
CA LYS A 71 3.18 -13.80 -11.76
C LYS A 71 4.31 -12.89 -12.27
N THR A 72 4.31 -11.62 -11.84
CA THR A 72 5.29 -10.64 -12.30
C THR A 72 6.72 -10.98 -11.83
N ALA A 73 6.89 -11.59 -10.66
CA ALA A 73 8.17 -12.09 -10.20
C ALA A 73 8.72 -13.20 -11.11
N THR A 74 7.85 -14.16 -11.51
CA THR A 74 8.27 -15.23 -12.42
C THR A 74 8.51 -14.74 -13.85
N GLU A 75 7.79 -13.73 -14.31
CA GLU A 75 8.04 -13.07 -15.60
C GLU A 75 9.40 -12.34 -15.58
N PHE A 76 9.69 -11.60 -14.50
CA PHE A 76 10.99 -10.94 -14.31
C PHE A 76 12.15 -11.94 -14.35
N ILE A 77 12.06 -13.05 -13.59
CA ILE A 77 13.06 -14.12 -13.62
C ILE A 77 13.27 -14.63 -15.06
N SER A 78 12.18 -14.95 -15.74
CA SER A 78 12.23 -15.50 -17.09
C SER A 78 12.88 -14.51 -18.06
N GLN A 79 12.61 -13.22 -17.92
CA GLN A 79 13.21 -12.17 -18.72
C GLN A 79 14.71 -12.04 -18.48
N VAL A 80 15.15 -12.00 -17.22
CA VAL A 80 16.57 -11.89 -16.88
C VAL A 80 17.34 -13.11 -17.35
N LEU A 81 16.83 -14.32 -17.08
CA LEU A 81 17.46 -15.55 -17.50
C LEU A 81 17.52 -15.71 -19.02
N SER A 82 16.52 -15.21 -19.77
CA SER A 82 16.54 -15.23 -21.24
C SER A 82 17.68 -14.41 -21.81
N ASN A 83 18.03 -13.31 -21.16
CA ASN A 83 19.09 -12.39 -21.56
C ASN A 83 20.46 -12.75 -20.96
N ALA A 84 20.53 -13.77 -20.11
CA ALA A 84 21.78 -14.20 -19.50
C ALA A 84 22.65 -14.96 -20.50
N ASP A 85 23.96 -15.00 -20.24
CA ASP A 85 24.96 -15.68 -21.06
C ASP A 85 24.70 -17.19 -21.17
N ASP A 86 25.29 -17.82 -22.19
CA ASP A 86 25.16 -19.27 -22.44
C ASP A 86 25.83 -20.14 -21.37
N ASP A 87 26.72 -19.56 -20.60
CA ASP A 87 27.42 -20.21 -19.46
C ASP A 87 26.52 -20.32 -18.20
N ILE A 88 25.34 -19.71 -18.24
CA ILE A 88 24.34 -19.76 -17.15
C ILE A 88 23.39 -20.94 -17.36
N ASP A 89 23.26 -21.78 -16.34
CA ASP A 89 22.27 -22.85 -16.32
C ASP A 89 20.85 -22.30 -16.02
N LYS A 90 20.24 -21.74 -17.06
CA LYS A 90 18.92 -21.08 -17.01
C LYS A 90 17.83 -22.02 -16.47
N ILE A 91 17.93 -23.31 -16.75
CA ILE A 91 16.94 -24.31 -16.33
C ILE A 91 17.02 -24.54 -14.82
N LEU A 92 18.23 -24.77 -14.31
CA LEU A 92 18.46 -24.99 -12.88
C LEU A 92 18.08 -23.73 -12.08
N LEU A 93 18.54 -22.56 -12.50
CA LEU A 93 18.28 -21.31 -11.80
C LEU A 93 16.76 -21.00 -11.77
N ASN A 94 16.07 -21.14 -12.88
CA ASN A 94 14.62 -20.94 -12.97
C ASN A 94 13.87 -21.91 -12.02
N LYS A 95 14.26 -23.19 -12.03
CA LYS A 95 13.67 -24.19 -11.13
C LYS A 95 13.87 -23.83 -9.66
N LEU A 96 15.09 -23.49 -9.26
CA LEU A 96 15.39 -23.15 -7.87
C LEU A 96 14.68 -21.88 -7.42
N LEU A 97 14.67 -20.83 -8.23
CA LEU A 97 13.96 -19.60 -7.91
C LEU A 97 12.47 -19.85 -7.73
N ARG A 98 11.82 -20.58 -8.64
CA ARG A 98 10.38 -20.89 -8.53
C ARG A 98 10.02 -21.71 -7.29
N VAL A 99 10.91 -22.59 -6.84
CA VAL A 99 10.67 -23.41 -5.64
C VAL A 99 10.82 -22.59 -4.36
N HIS A 100 11.74 -21.63 -4.35
CA HIS A 100 12.08 -20.86 -3.15
C HIS A 100 11.37 -19.51 -3.04
N LEU A 101 10.80 -19.01 -4.14
CA LEU A 101 10.00 -17.79 -4.08
C LEU A 101 8.69 -18.03 -3.35
N HIS A 102 8.39 -17.13 -2.43
CA HIS A 102 7.15 -17.12 -1.67
C HIS A 102 6.66 -15.69 -1.46
N GLN A 103 5.39 -15.56 -1.18
CA GLN A 103 4.79 -14.27 -0.82
C GLN A 103 5.32 -13.85 0.55
N ASN A 104 5.98 -12.71 0.62
CA ASN A 104 6.64 -12.18 1.82
C ASN A 104 6.06 -10.85 2.30
N LEU A 105 5.11 -10.28 1.55
CA LEU A 105 4.33 -9.12 1.97
C LEU A 105 2.89 -9.56 2.26
N ILE A 106 2.53 -9.52 3.54
CA ILE A 106 1.24 -9.96 4.05
C ILE A 106 0.45 -8.73 4.49
N TYR A 107 -0.82 -8.62 4.04
CA TYR A 107 -1.71 -7.58 4.52
C TYR A 107 -2.02 -7.76 6.01
N SER A 108 -1.93 -6.67 6.77
CA SER A 108 -2.28 -6.63 8.17
C SER A 108 -3.47 -5.69 8.39
N GLU A 109 -4.63 -6.28 8.66
CA GLU A 109 -5.85 -5.52 8.96
C GLU A 109 -5.67 -4.65 10.21
N ASP A 110 -5.07 -5.19 11.26
CA ASP A 110 -4.81 -4.48 12.52
C ASP A 110 -3.92 -3.23 12.32
N LEU A 111 -2.82 -3.36 11.57
CA LEU A 111 -1.96 -2.22 11.28
C LEU A 111 -2.67 -1.18 10.40
N THR A 112 -3.45 -1.63 9.42
CA THR A 112 -4.21 -0.74 8.54
C THR A 112 -5.27 0.02 9.32
N GLN A 113 -6.00 -0.65 10.20
CA GLN A 113 -7.02 0.00 11.03
C GLN A 113 -6.39 1.03 11.96
N ARG A 114 -5.30 0.70 12.66
CA ARG A 114 -4.59 1.65 13.54
C ARG A 114 -4.07 2.86 12.77
N SER A 115 -3.53 2.65 11.57
CA SER A 115 -3.07 3.75 10.72
C SER A 115 -4.24 4.68 10.33
N ASN A 116 -5.38 4.11 9.95
CA ASN A 116 -6.58 4.87 9.63
C ASN A 116 -7.11 5.66 10.85
N GLU A 117 -7.17 5.02 12.02
CA GLU A 117 -7.58 5.69 13.27
C GLU A 117 -6.63 6.83 13.62
N GLN A 118 -5.32 6.64 13.43
CA GLN A 118 -4.34 7.68 13.65
C GLN A 118 -4.54 8.86 12.69
N VAL A 119 -4.73 8.60 11.40
CA VAL A 119 -5.02 9.64 10.41
C VAL A 119 -6.30 10.37 10.76
N LEU A 120 -7.38 9.65 11.09
CA LEU A 120 -8.65 10.26 11.50
C LEU A 120 -8.51 11.09 12.78
N SER A 121 -7.67 10.68 13.72
CA SER A 121 -7.42 11.43 14.96
C SER A 121 -6.65 12.73 14.72
N THR A 122 -5.87 12.81 13.65
CA THR A 122 -5.17 14.05 13.25
C THR A 122 -6.06 15.04 12.52
N ILE A 123 -7.19 14.57 11.98
CA ILE A 123 -8.20 15.45 11.42
C ILE A 123 -8.88 16.17 12.59
N SER A 124 -8.63 17.46 12.70
CA SER A 124 -9.25 18.27 13.74
C SER A 124 -10.78 18.21 13.58
N LEU A 125 -11.46 17.59 14.53
CA LEU A 125 -12.93 17.63 14.59
C LEU A 125 -13.46 19.07 14.77
N THR A 126 -12.56 20.01 15.08
CA THR A 126 -12.87 21.45 15.24
C THR A 126 -12.67 22.24 13.97
N PHE A 127 -12.26 21.60 12.85
CA PHE A 127 -12.18 22.30 11.56
C PHE A 127 -13.61 22.67 11.14
N GLY A 128 -13.93 23.96 11.30
CA GLY A 128 -15.27 24.46 11.05
C GLY A 128 -16.24 24.45 12.24
N MET A 129 -15.80 24.05 13.46
CA MET A 129 -16.59 24.27 14.67
C MET A 129 -16.54 25.77 15.03
N ILE A 130 -17.69 26.39 14.93
CA ILE A 130 -17.87 27.79 15.32
C ILE A 130 -18.34 27.80 16.78
N GLN A 131 -17.70 28.62 17.57
CA GLN A 131 -18.13 28.83 18.94
C GLN A 131 -19.40 29.66 18.97
N LYS A 132 -20.23 29.47 20.01
CA LYS A 132 -21.39 30.30 20.21
C LYS A 132 -20.97 31.78 20.29
N ASP A 133 -21.65 32.62 19.52
CA ASP A 133 -21.39 34.06 19.41
C ASP A 133 -20.07 34.44 18.66
N GLU A 134 -19.47 33.48 17.94
CA GLU A 134 -18.34 33.75 17.05
C GLU A 134 -18.80 34.44 15.77
N LEU A 135 -18.12 35.51 15.38
CA LEU A 135 -18.39 36.24 14.14
C LEU A 135 -17.82 35.48 12.93
N ILE A 136 -18.69 34.91 12.09
CA ILE A 136 -18.29 34.12 10.91
C ILE A 136 -17.95 35.00 9.71
N ILE A 137 -18.71 36.06 9.54
CA ILE A 137 -18.56 36.98 8.39
C ILE A 137 -18.99 38.41 8.79
N SER A 138 -18.26 39.40 8.31
CA SER A 138 -18.60 40.80 8.49
C SER A 138 -19.37 41.33 7.31
N GLU A 139 -20.13 42.41 7.51
CA GLU A 139 -20.85 43.08 6.42
C GLU A 139 -19.86 43.64 5.38
N GLY A 140 -20.06 43.25 4.10
CA GLY A 140 -19.18 43.64 3.01
C GLY A 140 -17.97 42.73 2.79
N GLU A 141 -17.80 41.67 3.57
CA GLU A 141 -16.71 40.69 3.40
C GLU A 141 -17.04 39.71 2.28
N ILE A 142 -16.04 39.34 1.48
CA ILE A 142 -16.18 38.32 0.43
C ILE A 142 -16.25 36.94 1.05
N ILE A 143 -17.27 36.18 0.66
CA ILE A 143 -17.44 34.78 1.07
C ILE A 143 -16.49 33.91 0.25
N ASP A 144 -15.44 33.37 0.87
CA ASP A 144 -14.61 32.33 0.31
C ASP A 144 -15.28 30.94 0.45
N GLU A 145 -14.66 29.91 -0.12
CA GLU A 145 -15.20 28.55 -0.12
C GLU A 145 -15.34 27.97 1.30
N ASP A 146 -14.41 28.29 2.19
CA ASP A 146 -14.43 27.81 3.58
C ASP A 146 -15.59 28.44 4.35
N LYS A 147 -15.77 29.74 4.25
CA LYS A 147 -16.90 30.47 4.86
C LYS A 147 -18.24 30.01 4.31
N TYR A 148 -18.30 29.78 2.99
CA TYR A 148 -19.50 29.25 2.35
C TYR A 148 -19.89 27.87 2.93
N ASN A 149 -18.92 26.97 3.08
CA ASN A 149 -19.12 25.64 3.64
C ASN A 149 -19.60 25.70 5.09
N ILE A 150 -19.01 26.58 5.89
CA ILE A 150 -19.40 26.82 7.27
C ILE A 150 -20.86 27.31 7.35
N LEU A 151 -21.21 28.34 6.58
CA LEU A 151 -22.56 28.90 6.55
C LEU A 151 -23.61 27.88 6.08
N ASN A 152 -23.26 27.06 5.09
CA ASN A 152 -24.13 26.00 4.58
C ASN A 152 -24.35 24.87 5.60
N SER A 153 -23.33 24.54 6.37
CA SER A 153 -23.42 23.55 7.46
C SER A 153 -24.32 24.06 8.59
N LEU A 154 -24.13 25.30 9.00
CA LEU A 154 -25.01 25.95 10.00
C LEU A 154 -26.46 26.02 9.54
N ARG A 155 -26.70 26.39 8.29
CA ARG A 155 -28.07 26.40 7.73
C ARG A 155 -28.73 25.03 7.85
N LYS A 156 -28.01 23.95 7.49
CA LYS A 156 -28.54 22.60 7.60
C LYS A 156 -28.87 22.23 9.06
N GLU A 157 -28.02 22.60 10.02
CA GLU A 157 -28.23 22.32 11.44
C GLU A 157 -29.44 23.09 11.99
N TYR A 158 -29.63 24.36 11.59
CA TYR A 158 -30.81 25.12 11.92
C TYR A 158 -32.10 24.54 11.33
N ASP A 159 -32.07 24.09 10.08
CA ASP A 159 -33.22 23.46 9.42
C ASP A 159 -33.60 22.14 10.12
N TYR A 160 -32.61 21.32 10.56
CA TYR A 160 -32.86 20.11 11.35
C TYR A 160 -33.44 20.42 12.74
N SER A 161 -32.85 21.37 13.46
CA SER A 161 -33.33 21.74 14.80
C SER A 161 -34.73 22.40 14.77
N ALA A 162 -35.07 23.11 13.71
CA ALA A 162 -36.41 23.65 13.50
C ALA A 162 -37.46 22.54 13.30
N VAL A 163 -37.11 21.46 12.61
CA VAL A 163 -38.00 20.30 12.40
C VAL A 163 -38.21 19.52 13.70
N ASP A 164 -37.15 19.25 14.48
CA ASP A 164 -37.25 18.55 15.78
C ASP A 164 -38.05 19.37 16.82
N GLY A 165 -37.88 20.69 16.82
CA GLY A 165 -38.68 21.57 17.69
C GLY A 165 -40.16 21.61 17.35
N PHE A 166 -40.54 21.33 16.10
CA PHE A 166 -41.93 21.28 15.66
C PHE A 166 -42.61 19.97 16.08
N PHE A 167 -41.90 18.84 15.99
CA PHE A 167 -42.44 17.53 16.41
C PHE A 167 -42.55 17.36 17.93
N SER A 168 -41.66 17.95 18.71
CA SER A 168 -41.70 17.90 20.17
C SER A 168 -42.91 18.63 20.76
N LYS A 169 -43.56 19.52 20.02
CA LYS A 169 -44.69 20.34 20.48
C LYS A 169 -46.06 19.69 20.26
N TYR A 170 -46.14 18.59 19.50
CA TYR A 170 -47.38 17.94 19.11
C TYR A 170 -47.57 16.50 19.62
N ILE A 171 -46.64 15.99 20.47
CA ILE A 171 -46.78 14.70 21.14
C ILE A 171 -46.79 14.97 22.65
N THR A 172 -47.98 15.28 23.13
CA THR A 172 -48.34 15.22 24.57
C THR A 172 -49.68 14.54 24.67
#